data_3875c3907f2ca3f8de6acf929eba6fd2
#
_entry.id   3875c3907f2ca3f8de6acf929eba6fd2
#
_cell.length_a   1.000
_cell.length_b   1.000
_cell.length_c   1.000
_cell.angle_alpha   90.00
_cell.angle_beta   90.00
_cell.angle_gamma   90.00
#
_symmetry.space_group_name_H-M   'P 1'
#
loop_
_entity.id
_entity.type
_entity.pdbx_description
1 polymer ?
#
loop_
_entity_poly.entity_id
_entity_poly.type
_entity_poly.pdbx_seq_one_letter_code
_entity_poly.pdbx_strand_id
1 'polypeptide(L)'
;MLLCATTTSLFAVDRIETPLSRNDFEKRYKSSMPSQLKALLESDTVTALEKEGLRFMYAYMTLPDIMDRTPQYYLHNIRGAIRASEEMPWGKDVPDREFRHFVLSPRVNNENLDDSRDYLYAELKDRVKGMSMEDAILEVNHWCHEKATYRPSDGRTNSPSATIRSALGRCGEESTFGVAALRSVGIPARQIYTPRWAHTDDNHAWVEAWANGKWYFLGACEPEPVLNLAWFNAPASRGMMMNTRVIGRYDGPEEVLLTNAAYTDINVTSNYAPTSTINVTVKDKNGSP
;
A
#
# COMPACT_ATOMS: atom_id res chain seq x y z
N MET A 1 -47.82 14.86 10.67
CA MET A 1 -46.60 15.60 10.93
C MET A 1 -45.56 14.58 11.38
N LEU A 2 -44.84 13.97 10.39
CA LEU A 2 -43.79 12.95 10.65
C LEU A 2 -42.48 13.68 10.80
N LEU A 3 -41.89 13.66 12.00
CA LEU A 3 -40.50 14.06 12.20
C LEU A 3 -39.62 13.00 11.57
N CYS A 4 -38.95 13.35 10.48
CA CYS A 4 -37.85 12.59 9.93
C CYS A 4 -36.62 12.88 10.81
N ALA A 5 -36.32 11.97 11.74
CA ALA A 5 -35.08 12.02 12.50
C ALA A 5 -33.96 11.66 11.56
N THR A 6 -33.20 12.64 11.12
CA THR A 6 -31.86 12.44 10.49
C THR A 6 -30.94 11.92 11.56
N THR A 7 -30.74 10.61 11.60
CA THR A 7 -29.60 10.02 12.31
C THR A 7 -28.35 10.42 11.59
N THR A 8 -27.75 11.54 12.04
CA THR A 8 -26.37 11.89 11.71
C THR A 8 -25.49 10.78 12.28
N SER A 9 -24.96 9.95 11.40
CA SER A 9 -23.97 8.94 11.74
C SER A 9 -22.79 9.62 12.42
N LEU A 10 -22.63 9.37 13.72
CA LEU A 10 -21.48 9.80 14.53
C LEU A 10 -20.26 8.89 14.31
N PHE A 11 -20.14 8.31 13.11
CA PHE A 11 -19.01 7.46 12.74
C PHE A 11 -18.30 8.10 11.53
N ALA A 12 -17.20 8.73 11.74
CA ALA A 12 -16.08 8.89 10.82
C ALA A 12 -15.28 10.16 11.11
N VAL A 13 -14.64 10.22 12.23
CA VAL A 13 -13.62 11.26 12.44
C VAL A 13 -12.34 10.53 12.75
N ASP A 14 -11.81 9.61 12.13
CA ASP A 14 -10.43 9.09 12.32
C ASP A 14 -10.13 7.84 11.48
N ARG A 15 -10.86 7.57 10.37
CA ARG A 15 -10.56 6.41 9.54
C ARG A 15 -9.18 6.53 8.88
N ILE A 16 -8.80 7.74 8.48
CA ILE A 16 -7.55 7.99 7.75
C ILE A 16 -6.58 8.77 8.62
N GLU A 17 -7.01 9.88 9.20
CA GLU A 17 -6.13 10.74 9.99
C GLU A 17 -6.02 10.25 11.43
N THR A 18 -4.78 10.13 11.92
CA THR A 18 -4.48 9.87 13.32
C THR A 18 -3.99 11.15 14.00
N PRO A 19 -4.02 11.25 15.35
CA PRO A 19 -3.41 12.38 16.04
C PRO A 19 -1.96 12.61 15.61
N LEU A 20 -1.22 11.54 15.35
CA LEU A 20 0.17 11.61 14.93
C LEU A 20 0.31 12.18 13.50
N SER A 21 -0.48 11.70 12.54
CA SER A 21 -0.44 12.20 11.16
C SER A 21 -0.90 13.66 11.06
N ARG A 22 -1.87 14.05 11.89
CA ARG A 22 -2.30 15.46 12.02
C ARG A 22 -1.16 16.34 12.49
N ASN A 23 -0.48 15.97 13.56
CA ASN A 23 0.66 16.70 14.08
C ASN A 23 1.80 16.81 13.04
N ASP A 24 2.08 15.72 12.31
CA ASP A 24 3.10 15.70 11.26
C ASP A 24 2.72 16.63 10.10
N PHE A 25 1.45 16.64 9.69
CA PHE A 25 0.93 17.57 8.69
C PHE A 25 1.06 19.03 9.14
N GLU A 26 0.59 19.37 10.35
CA GLU A 26 0.67 20.72 10.91
C GLU A 26 2.12 21.20 11.04
N LYS A 27 3.02 20.31 11.49
CA LYS A 27 4.45 20.62 11.58
C LYS A 27 5.06 20.91 10.21
N ARG A 28 4.72 20.09 9.21
CA ARG A 28 5.26 20.22 7.84
C ARG A 28 4.81 21.52 7.18
N TYR A 29 3.58 21.95 7.41
CA TYR A 29 2.97 23.13 6.78
C TYR A 29 2.78 24.32 7.72
N LYS A 30 3.48 24.33 8.85
CA LYS A 30 3.41 25.43 9.84
C LYS A 30 3.68 26.81 9.24
N SER A 31 4.64 26.90 8.33
CA SER A 31 5.10 28.18 7.77
C SER A 31 4.43 28.52 6.44
N SER A 32 4.11 27.53 5.63
CA SER A 32 3.58 27.73 4.29
C SER A 32 2.88 26.46 3.80
N MET A 33 1.71 26.62 3.20
CA MET A 33 0.93 25.55 2.58
C MET A 33 0.69 25.89 1.11
N PRO A 34 0.81 24.92 0.17
CA PRO A 34 0.46 25.16 -1.23
C PRO A 34 -0.96 25.71 -1.36
N SER A 35 -1.15 26.78 -2.12
CA SER A 35 -2.45 27.45 -2.25
C SER A 35 -3.56 26.54 -2.76
N GLN A 36 -3.24 25.64 -3.70
CA GLN A 36 -4.20 24.67 -4.23
C GLN A 36 -4.62 23.63 -3.17
N LEU A 37 -3.70 23.17 -2.32
CA LEU A 37 -4.02 22.29 -1.20
C LEU A 37 -4.94 22.99 -0.20
N LYS A 38 -4.60 24.23 0.17
CA LYS A 38 -5.41 25.04 1.07
C LYS A 38 -6.84 25.21 0.54
N ALA A 39 -6.98 25.54 -0.74
CA ALA A 39 -8.28 25.70 -1.38
C ALA A 39 -9.13 24.40 -1.31
N LEU A 40 -8.53 23.22 -1.48
CA LEU A 40 -9.25 21.94 -1.34
C LEU A 40 -9.65 21.67 0.12
N LEU A 41 -8.77 21.94 1.07
CA LEU A 41 -9.08 21.73 2.49
C LEU A 41 -10.18 22.67 3.01
N GLU A 42 -10.33 23.86 2.42
CA GLU A 42 -11.36 24.85 2.75
C GLU A 42 -12.65 24.64 1.93
N SER A 43 -12.64 23.85 0.87
CA SER A 43 -13.78 23.65 -0.02
C SER A 43 -14.90 22.83 0.63
N ASP A 44 -16.15 23.28 0.43
CA ASP A 44 -17.36 22.55 0.85
C ASP A 44 -17.68 21.35 -0.05
N THR A 45 -17.05 21.26 -1.23
CA THR A 45 -17.21 20.14 -2.17
C THR A 45 -16.29 18.96 -1.88
N VAL A 46 -15.39 19.11 -0.90
CA VAL A 46 -14.49 18.06 -0.41
C VAL A 46 -14.98 17.60 0.95
N THR A 47 -15.29 16.31 1.07
CA THR A 47 -15.83 15.72 2.30
C THR A 47 -14.80 15.70 3.43
N ALA A 48 -15.24 15.50 4.66
CA ALA A 48 -14.36 15.41 5.82
C ALA A 48 -13.32 14.28 5.64
N LEU A 49 -13.76 13.09 5.18
CA LEU A 49 -12.89 11.93 4.94
C LEU A 49 -11.86 12.19 3.83
N GLU A 50 -12.26 12.87 2.76
CA GLU A 50 -11.34 13.29 1.69
C GLU A 50 -10.28 14.29 2.19
N LYS A 51 -10.68 15.22 3.08
CA LYS A 51 -9.75 16.16 3.73
C LYS A 51 -8.75 15.46 4.64
N GLU A 52 -9.20 14.43 5.39
CA GLU A 52 -8.29 13.57 6.15
C GLU A 52 -7.27 12.88 5.22
N GLY A 53 -7.74 12.31 4.11
CA GLY A 53 -6.87 11.69 3.10
C GLY A 53 -5.84 12.67 2.53
N LEU A 54 -6.25 13.89 2.20
CA LEU A 54 -5.33 14.92 1.73
C LEU A 54 -4.27 15.27 2.79
N ARG A 55 -4.68 15.47 4.04
CA ARG A 55 -3.72 15.75 5.12
C ARG A 55 -2.74 14.59 5.33
N PHE A 56 -3.24 13.35 5.33
CA PHE A 56 -2.39 12.17 5.44
C PHE A 56 -1.38 12.07 4.28
N MET A 57 -1.84 12.20 3.03
CA MET A 57 -0.94 12.16 1.87
C MET A 57 0.09 13.28 1.94
N TYR A 58 -0.33 14.49 2.23
CA TYR A 58 0.59 15.63 2.31
C TYR A 58 1.50 15.60 3.54
N ALA A 59 1.14 14.89 4.60
CA ALA A 59 2.05 14.63 5.71
C ALA A 59 3.22 13.74 5.30
N TYR A 60 3.00 12.74 4.42
CA TYR A 60 3.95 11.65 4.22
C TYR A 60 4.45 11.45 2.78
N MET A 61 3.76 11.94 1.76
CA MET A 61 4.30 11.86 0.39
C MET A 61 5.66 12.55 0.31
N THR A 62 6.56 11.97 -0.50
CA THR A 62 7.90 12.52 -0.71
C THR A 62 7.84 13.91 -1.36
N LEU A 63 8.86 14.72 -1.19
CA LEU A 63 8.90 16.03 -1.86
C LEU A 63 8.83 15.92 -3.39
N PRO A 64 9.55 15.00 -4.06
CA PRO A 64 9.38 14.78 -5.48
C PRO A 64 7.92 14.50 -5.88
N ASP A 65 7.22 13.63 -5.15
CA ASP A 65 5.82 13.30 -5.45
C ASP A 65 4.89 14.50 -5.34
N ILE A 66 5.10 15.33 -4.29
CA ILE A 66 4.30 16.54 -4.09
C ILE A 66 4.59 17.61 -5.16
N MET A 67 5.82 17.65 -5.67
CA MET A 67 6.21 18.59 -6.73
C MET A 67 5.75 18.14 -8.12
N ASP A 68 5.73 16.83 -8.36
CA ASP A 68 5.36 16.23 -9.65
C ASP A 68 3.85 16.09 -9.83
N ARG A 69 3.06 16.11 -8.74
CA ARG A 69 1.62 15.86 -8.75
C ARG A 69 0.83 16.96 -8.03
N THR A 70 -0.29 17.33 -8.61
CA THR A 70 -1.18 18.35 -8.04
C THR A 70 -2.00 17.80 -6.86
N PRO A 71 -2.54 18.67 -5.98
CA PRO A 71 -3.47 18.25 -4.95
C PRO A 71 -4.73 17.55 -5.49
N GLN A 72 -5.18 17.90 -6.70
CA GLN A 72 -6.29 17.23 -7.38
C GLN A 72 -5.96 15.78 -7.72
N TYR A 73 -4.72 15.48 -8.11
CA TYR A 73 -4.27 14.10 -8.33
C TYR A 73 -4.45 13.25 -7.05
N TYR A 74 -4.02 13.78 -5.91
CA TYR A 74 -4.18 13.06 -4.64
C TYR A 74 -5.64 12.93 -4.25
N LEU A 75 -6.44 13.98 -4.39
CA LEU A 75 -7.87 13.93 -4.12
C LEU A 75 -8.57 12.90 -5.00
N HIS A 76 -8.22 12.81 -6.27
CA HIS A 76 -8.73 11.82 -7.20
C HIS A 76 -8.41 10.38 -6.75
N ASN A 77 -7.17 10.12 -6.36
CA ASN A 77 -6.77 8.80 -5.83
C ASN A 77 -7.47 8.46 -4.51
N ILE A 78 -7.65 9.44 -3.61
CA ILE A 78 -8.39 9.28 -2.35
C ILE A 78 -9.84 8.89 -2.64
N ARG A 79 -10.50 9.59 -3.56
CA ARG A 79 -11.87 9.28 -4.01
C ARG A 79 -11.99 7.89 -4.58
N GLY A 80 -11.01 7.46 -5.38
CA GLY A 80 -10.95 6.10 -5.91
C GLY A 80 -10.84 5.04 -4.80
N ALA A 81 -10.04 5.27 -3.77
CA ALA A 81 -9.92 4.36 -2.62
C ALA A 81 -11.21 4.31 -1.77
N ILE A 82 -11.82 5.47 -1.51
CA ILE A 82 -13.09 5.56 -0.77
C ILE A 82 -14.19 4.83 -1.56
N ARG A 83 -14.33 5.12 -2.86
CA ARG A 83 -15.29 4.45 -3.74
C ARG A 83 -15.14 2.93 -3.69
N ALA A 84 -13.93 2.42 -3.82
CA ALA A 84 -13.67 0.98 -3.74
C ALA A 84 -14.11 0.40 -2.39
N SER A 85 -13.88 1.11 -1.27
CA SER A 85 -14.33 0.67 0.06
C SER A 85 -15.86 0.75 0.25
N GLU A 86 -16.57 1.52 -0.55
CA GLU A 86 -18.03 1.63 -0.50
C GLU A 86 -18.73 0.63 -1.43
N GLU A 87 -18.15 0.36 -2.60
CA GLU A 87 -18.76 -0.44 -3.66
C GLU A 87 -18.36 -1.92 -3.61
N MET A 88 -17.17 -2.28 -3.07
CA MET A 88 -16.73 -3.67 -2.99
C MET A 88 -17.31 -4.37 -1.76
N PRO A 89 -17.65 -5.68 -1.87
CA PRO A 89 -18.31 -6.42 -0.79
C PRO A 89 -17.51 -6.41 0.53
N TRP A 90 -16.20 -6.43 0.46
CA TRP A 90 -15.27 -6.46 1.61
C TRP A 90 -14.91 -5.10 2.19
N GLY A 91 -15.34 -4.01 1.56
CA GLY A 91 -14.84 -2.68 1.93
C GLY A 91 -15.15 -2.23 3.36
N LYS A 92 -16.24 -2.77 3.96
CA LYS A 92 -16.61 -2.51 5.35
C LYS A 92 -15.85 -3.38 6.36
N ASP A 93 -15.29 -4.49 5.90
CA ASP A 93 -14.55 -5.45 6.74
C ASP A 93 -13.07 -5.09 6.84
N VAL A 94 -12.59 -4.19 5.98
CA VAL A 94 -11.21 -3.68 5.99
C VAL A 94 -11.05 -2.70 7.16
N PRO A 95 -10.19 -3.00 8.16
CA PRO A 95 -9.94 -2.10 9.27
C PRO A 95 -9.30 -0.78 8.82
N ASP A 96 -9.49 0.27 9.61
CA ASP A 96 -9.02 1.62 9.26
C ASP A 96 -7.51 1.72 9.07
N ARG A 97 -6.72 0.97 9.86
CA ARG A 97 -5.26 0.91 9.70
C ARG A 97 -4.88 0.30 8.35
N GLU A 98 -5.47 -0.84 7.99
CA GLU A 98 -5.21 -1.53 6.73
C GLU A 98 -5.66 -0.67 5.54
N PHE A 99 -6.80 0.01 5.65
CA PHE A 99 -7.27 0.96 4.65
C PHE A 99 -6.27 2.12 4.47
N ARG A 100 -5.90 2.76 5.56
CA ARG A 100 -5.00 3.92 5.58
C ARG A 100 -3.65 3.65 4.94
N HIS A 101 -3.02 2.55 5.33
CA HIS A 101 -1.64 2.26 4.93
C HIS A 101 -1.54 1.42 3.65
N PHE A 102 -2.53 0.59 3.35
CA PHE A 102 -2.41 -0.45 2.32
C PHE A 102 -3.47 -0.41 1.22
N VAL A 103 -4.43 0.55 1.28
CA VAL A 103 -5.39 0.82 0.20
C VAL A 103 -5.26 2.26 -0.30
N LEU A 104 -5.19 3.20 0.61
CA LEU A 104 -5.29 4.63 0.31
C LEU A 104 -4.14 5.13 -0.57
N SER A 105 -2.89 4.77 -0.24
CA SER A 105 -1.71 5.29 -0.94
C SER A 105 -1.63 4.82 -2.39
N PRO A 106 -1.43 5.74 -3.36
CA PRO A 106 -1.09 5.37 -4.74
C PRO A 106 0.33 4.84 -4.88
N ARG A 107 1.25 5.21 -3.97
CA ARG A 107 2.64 4.78 -4.00
C ARG A 107 2.82 3.40 -3.39
N VAL A 108 3.57 2.56 -4.06
CA VAL A 108 3.93 1.22 -3.61
C VAL A 108 5.43 1.15 -3.25
N ASN A 109 6.30 1.59 -4.15
CA ASN A 109 7.76 1.54 -4.01
C ASN A 109 8.37 2.88 -4.49
N ASN A 110 9.26 2.84 -5.48
CA ASN A 110 9.95 3.99 -6.05
C ASN A 110 9.56 4.29 -7.52
N GLU A 111 8.46 3.72 -7.97
CA GLU A 111 7.88 3.97 -9.28
C GLU A 111 7.49 5.44 -9.48
N ASN A 112 7.36 5.87 -10.72
CA ASN A 112 6.67 7.12 -10.99
C ASN A 112 5.18 6.95 -10.71
N LEU A 113 4.57 7.87 -9.99
CA LEU A 113 3.12 7.87 -9.80
C LEU A 113 2.41 8.11 -11.15
N ASP A 114 1.28 7.43 -11.36
CA ASP A 114 0.46 7.57 -12.55
C ASP A 114 -1.05 7.55 -12.22
N ASP A 115 -1.89 7.66 -13.22
CA ASP A 115 -3.35 7.72 -13.08
C ASP A 115 -4.00 6.33 -13.28
N SER A 116 -3.30 5.25 -12.94
CA SER A 116 -3.74 3.87 -13.20
C SER A 116 -4.94 3.43 -12.36
N ARG A 117 -5.19 4.02 -11.18
CA ARG A 117 -6.19 3.54 -10.21
C ARG A 117 -7.59 3.38 -10.83
N ASP A 118 -8.08 4.36 -11.58
CA ASP A 118 -9.41 4.29 -12.17
C ASP A 118 -9.51 3.28 -13.30
N TYR A 119 -8.47 3.18 -14.12
CA TYR A 119 -8.38 2.16 -15.15
C TYR A 119 -8.41 0.75 -14.54
N LEU A 120 -7.56 0.50 -13.53
CA LEU A 120 -7.49 -0.77 -12.83
C LEU A 120 -8.84 -1.11 -12.17
N TYR A 121 -9.48 -0.14 -11.51
CA TYR A 121 -10.80 -0.32 -10.94
C TYR A 121 -11.85 -0.69 -11.98
N ALA A 122 -11.89 0.02 -13.11
CA ALA A 122 -12.86 -0.23 -14.17
C ALA A 122 -12.71 -1.63 -14.78
N GLU A 123 -11.48 -2.11 -14.96
CA GLU A 123 -11.20 -3.46 -15.49
C GLU A 123 -11.55 -4.59 -14.49
N LEU A 124 -11.37 -4.34 -13.19
CA LEU A 124 -11.41 -5.39 -12.17
C LEU A 124 -12.73 -5.48 -11.41
N LYS A 125 -13.43 -4.36 -11.18
CA LYS A 125 -14.58 -4.31 -10.27
C LYS A 125 -15.66 -5.35 -10.56
N ASP A 126 -16.05 -5.50 -11.83
CA ASP A 126 -17.10 -6.44 -12.22
C ASP A 126 -16.58 -7.88 -12.26
N ARG A 127 -15.26 -8.06 -12.45
CA ARG A 127 -14.60 -9.35 -12.47
C ARG A 127 -14.55 -9.99 -11.08
N VAL A 128 -14.42 -9.18 -10.01
CA VAL A 128 -14.22 -9.67 -8.64
C VAL A 128 -15.43 -9.49 -7.71
N LYS A 129 -16.43 -8.69 -8.05
CA LYS A 129 -17.53 -8.27 -7.17
C LYS A 129 -18.33 -9.41 -6.53
N GLY A 130 -18.45 -10.55 -7.19
CA GLY A 130 -19.20 -11.72 -6.70
C GLY A 130 -18.36 -12.75 -5.96
N MET A 131 -17.08 -12.46 -5.71
CA MET A 131 -16.11 -13.39 -5.13
C MET A 131 -15.94 -13.18 -3.63
N SER A 132 -15.39 -14.18 -2.94
CA SER A 132 -14.77 -13.97 -1.63
C SER A 132 -13.54 -13.07 -1.79
N MET A 133 -13.07 -12.49 -0.69
CA MET A 133 -11.89 -11.63 -0.76
C MET A 133 -10.64 -12.40 -1.16
N GLU A 134 -10.50 -13.65 -0.69
CA GLU A 134 -9.42 -14.55 -1.05
C GLU A 134 -9.45 -14.92 -2.53
N ASP A 135 -10.63 -15.27 -3.07
CA ASP A 135 -10.78 -15.58 -4.49
C ASP A 135 -10.52 -14.35 -5.37
N ALA A 136 -10.95 -13.17 -4.90
CA ALA A 136 -10.68 -11.91 -5.58
C ALA A 136 -9.19 -11.59 -5.65
N ILE A 137 -8.41 -11.89 -4.61
CA ILE A 137 -6.94 -11.73 -4.63
C ILE A 137 -6.32 -12.62 -5.71
N LEU A 138 -6.72 -13.88 -5.79
CA LEU A 138 -6.24 -14.82 -6.82
C LEU A 138 -6.61 -14.36 -8.23
N GLU A 139 -7.85 -13.90 -8.42
CA GLU A 139 -8.36 -13.42 -9.69
C GLU A 139 -7.67 -12.14 -10.17
N VAL A 140 -7.39 -11.19 -9.26
CA VAL A 140 -6.61 -9.99 -9.58
C VAL A 140 -5.19 -10.37 -10.03
N ASN A 141 -4.56 -11.34 -9.35
CA ASN A 141 -3.23 -11.81 -9.75
C ASN A 141 -3.24 -12.50 -11.11
N HIS A 142 -4.29 -13.30 -11.40
CA HIS A 142 -4.49 -13.91 -12.71
C HIS A 142 -4.65 -12.83 -13.80
N TRP A 143 -5.46 -11.80 -13.54
CA TRP A 143 -5.61 -10.68 -14.47
C TRP A 143 -4.28 -9.92 -14.68
N CYS A 144 -3.47 -9.75 -13.63
CA CYS A 144 -2.14 -9.15 -13.77
C CYS A 144 -1.23 -9.99 -14.68
N HIS A 145 -1.28 -11.31 -14.57
CA HIS A 145 -0.56 -12.24 -15.47
C HIS A 145 -1.00 -12.11 -16.94
N GLU A 146 -2.28 -11.84 -17.20
CA GLU A 146 -2.77 -11.57 -18.55
C GLU A 146 -2.15 -10.28 -19.18
N LYS A 147 -1.66 -9.36 -18.34
CA LYS A 147 -1.17 -8.03 -18.77
C LYS A 147 0.35 -7.91 -18.79
N ALA A 148 1.07 -8.67 -17.99
CA ALA A 148 2.51 -8.57 -17.86
C ALA A 148 3.19 -9.93 -17.77
N THR A 149 4.38 -10.03 -18.36
CA THR A 149 5.25 -11.20 -18.34
C THR A 149 6.60 -10.83 -17.74
N TYR A 150 7.16 -11.70 -16.93
CA TYR A 150 8.46 -11.47 -16.31
C TYR A 150 9.57 -11.30 -17.35
N ARG A 151 10.33 -10.23 -17.17
CA ARG A 151 11.58 -10.00 -17.91
C ARG A 151 12.59 -9.28 -17.04
N PRO A 152 13.81 -9.82 -16.84
CA PRO A 152 14.88 -9.12 -16.12
C PRO A 152 15.19 -7.78 -16.78
N SER A 153 15.36 -6.75 -15.98
CA SER A 153 15.82 -5.43 -16.41
C SER A 153 16.63 -4.78 -15.27
N ASP A 154 17.55 -3.89 -15.62
CA ASP A 154 18.33 -3.09 -14.67
C ASP A 154 17.74 -1.69 -14.49
N GLY A 155 16.60 -1.46 -15.09
CA GLY A 155 15.94 -0.16 -15.09
C GLY A 155 15.29 0.18 -13.75
N ARG A 156 14.85 1.42 -13.65
CA ARG A 156 14.00 1.92 -12.57
C ARG A 156 12.64 1.21 -12.61
N THR A 157 12.04 0.98 -11.44
CA THR A 157 10.70 0.41 -11.34
C THR A 157 9.69 1.24 -12.13
N ASN A 158 9.03 0.61 -13.09
CA ASN A 158 8.00 1.23 -13.91
C ASN A 158 6.71 1.42 -13.11
N SER A 159 5.93 2.43 -13.49
CA SER A 159 4.58 2.61 -12.99
C SER A 159 3.62 1.50 -13.50
N PRO A 160 2.48 1.26 -12.82
CA PRO A 160 1.49 0.28 -13.26
C PRO A 160 1.07 0.44 -14.73
N SER A 161 0.75 1.67 -15.17
CA SER A 161 0.39 1.91 -16.57
C SER A 161 1.55 1.67 -17.54
N ALA A 162 2.79 1.93 -17.13
CA ALA A 162 3.96 1.64 -17.98
C ALA A 162 4.20 0.13 -18.10
N THR A 163 4.01 -0.63 -17.01
CA THR A 163 4.10 -2.09 -17.00
C THR A 163 3.05 -2.71 -17.93
N ILE A 164 1.79 -2.26 -17.86
CA ILE A 164 0.73 -2.70 -18.77
C ILE A 164 1.09 -2.39 -20.25
N ARG A 165 1.55 -1.17 -20.55
CA ARG A 165 1.89 -0.80 -21.92
C ARG A 165 3.07 -1.56 -22.51
N SER A 166 4.06 -1.88 -21.68
CA SER A 166 5.21 -2.68 -22.12
C SER A 166 4.93 -4.17 -22.13
N ALA A 167 3.91 -4.63 -21.41
CA ALA A 167 3.58 -6.03 -21.11
C ALA A 167 4.74 -6.80 -20.46
N LEU A 168 5.70 -6.09 -19.87
CA LEU A 168 6.93 -6.66 -19.30
C LEU A 168 7.23 -6.05 -17.94
N GLY A 169 7.70 -6.86 -16.99
CA GLY A 169 8.18 -6.43 -15.69
C GLY A 169 9.17 -7.42 -15.08
N ARG A 170 10.10 -6.94 -14.27
CA ARG A 170 10.80 -7.79 -13.29
C ARG A 170 9.95 -7.86 -12.02
N CYS A 171 10.40 -8.60 -11.03
CA CYS A 171 9.67 -8.77 -9.77
C CYS A 171 9.25 -7.44 -9.10
N GLY A 172 10.07 -6.38 -9.23
CA GLY A 172 9.76 -5.04 -8.69
C GLY A 172 8.57 -4.39 -9.40
N GLU A 173 8.50 -4.43 -10.74
CA GLU A 173 7.39 -3.91 -11.52
C GLU A 173 6.13 -4.75 -11.35
N GLU A 174 6.24 -6.08 -11.43
CA GLU A 174 5.10 -6.99 -11.31
C GLU A 174 4.44 -6.87 -9.94
N SER A 175 5.23 -6.81 -8.85
CA SER A 175 4.68 -6.63 -7.51
C SER A 175 4.11 -5.22 -7.28
N THR A 176 4.72 -4.16 -7.82
CA THR A 176 4.15 -2.80 -7.79
C THR A 176 2.81 -2.77 -8.52
N PHE A 177 2.72 -3.40 -9.68
CA PHE A 177 1.50 -3.51 -10.47
C PHE A 177 0.42 -4.32 -9.75
N GLY A 178 0.75 -5.50 -9.21
CA GLY A 178 -0.17 -6.33 -8.45
C GLY A 178 -0.74 -5.62 -7.20
N VAL A 179 0.12 -4.92 -6.45
CA VAL A 179 -0.32 -4.10 -5.29
C VAL A 179 -1.26 -2.99 -5.74
N ALA A 180 -0.95 -2.26 -6.82
CA ALA A 180 -1.81 -1.19 -7.33
C ALA A 180 -3.17 -1.74 -7.80
N ALA A 181 -3.19 -2.90 -8.47
CA ALA A 181 -4.40 -3.57 -8.91
C ALA A 181 -5.30 -3.97 -7.74
N LEU A 182 -4.76 -4.64 -6.71
CA LEU A 182 -5.48 -5.00 -5.49
C LEU A 182 -6.02 -3.78 -4.74
N ARG A 183 -5.20 -2.75 -4.55
CA ARG A 183 -5.63 -1.50 -3.91
C ARG A 183 -6.74 -0.79 -4.67
N SER A 184 -6.76 -0.92 -6.00
CA SER A 184 -7.80 -0.27 -6.83
C SER A 184 -9.19 -0.81 -6.54
N VAL A 185 -9.32 -2.07 -6.17
CA VAL A 185 -10.58 -2.73 -5.75
C VAL A 185 -10.75 -2.81 -4.24
N GLY A 186 -10.01 -2.00 -3.48
CA GLY A 186 -10.17 -1.88 -2.03
C GLY A 186 -9.58 -3.02 -1.20
N ILE A 187 -8.75 -3.90 -1.78
CA ILE A 187 -8.03 -4.95 -1.06
C ILE A 187 -6.72 -4.38 -0.55
N PRO A 188 -6.46 -4.40 0.78
CA PRO A 188 -5.18 -3.97 1.32
C PRO A 188 -4.05 -4.86 0.79
N ALA A 189 -3.04 -4.23 0.21
CA ALA A 189 -1.91 -4.94 -0.36
C ALA A 189 -0.59 -4.19 -0.16
N ARG A 190 0.50 -4.95 -0.05
CA ARG A 190 1.85 -4.42 0.16
C ARG A 190 2.88 -5.23 -0.62
N GLN A 191 3.92 -4.55 -1.09
CA GLN A 191 5.06 -5.19 -1.71
C GLN A 191 5.99 -5.70 -0.63
N ILE A 192 6.37 -6.96 -0.70
CA ILE A 192 7.39 -7.55 0.15
C ILE A 192 8.71 -7.59 -0.61
N TYR A 193 9.79 -7.34 0.11
CA TYR A 193 11.13 -7.37 -0.44
C TYR A 193 12.06 -8.19 0.45
N THR A 194 12.81 -9.10 -0.16
CA THR A 194 13.97 -9.71 0.44
C THR A 194 15.23 -9.20 -0.27
N PRO A 195 16.17 -8.56 0.46
CA PRO A 195 17.36 -8.01 -0.18
C PRO A 195 18.32 -9.09 -0.66
N ARG A 196 18.25 -10.28 -0.06
CA ARG A 196 19.11 -11.41 -0.37
C ARG A 196 18.48 -12.71 0.09
N TRP A 197 18.49 -13.73 -0.77
CA TRP A 197 18.18 -15.10 -0.38
C TRP A 197 19.32 -15.73 0.43
N ALA A 198 19.01 -16.70 1.29
CA ALA A 198 20.02 -17.42 2.05
C ALA A 198 20.98 -18.26 1.18
N HIS A 199 20.59 -18.60 -0.05
CA HIS A 199 21.32 -19.50 -0.95
C HIS A 199 21.92 -18.81 -2.19
N THR A 200 21.61 -17.53 -2.41
CA THR A 200 22.12 -16.75 -3.55
C THR A 200 22.15 -15.26 -3.19
N ASP A 201 22.96 -14.47 -3.90
CA ASP A 201 23.04 -13.02 -3.73
C ASP A 201 21.86 -12.26 -4.36
N ASP A 202 20.94 -12.97 -5.00
CA ASP A 202 19.78 -12.36 -5.63
C ASP A 202 18.76 -11.86 -4.59
N ASN A 203 18.10 -10.78 -4.94
CA ASN A 203 16.93 -10.26 -4.25
C ASN A 203 15.63 -10.72 -4.90
N HIS A 204 14.51 -10.49 -4.22
CA HIS A 204 13.20 -10.71 -4.79
C HIS A 204 12.14 -9.78 -4.19
N ALA A 205 11.10 -9.51 -4.97
CA ALA A 205 9.92 -8.78 -4.53
C ALA A 205 8.64 -9.53 -4.95
N TRP A 206 7.65 -9.54 -4.05
CA TRP A 206 6.35 -10.18 -4.28
C TRP A 206 5.23 -9.41 -3.59
N VAL A 207 4.04 -9.96 -3.52
CA VAL A 207 2.86 -9.30 -2.95
C VAL A 207 2.40 -10.02 -1.70
N GLU A 208 2.04 -9.27 -0.67
CA GLU A 208 1.09 -9.68 0.35
C GLU A 208 -0.22 -8.92 0.19
N ALA A 209 -1.33 -9.65 0.31
CA ALA A 209 -2.68 -9.11 0.33
C ALA A 209 -3.41 -9.53 1.60
N TRP A 210 -4.18 -8.62 2.17
CA TRP A 210 -4.93 -8.86 3.40
C TRP A 210 -6.35 -9.33 3.08
N ALA A 211 -6.79 -10.39 3.75
CA ALA A 211 -8.18 -10.82 3.74
C ALA A 211 -8.58 -11.40 5.11
N ASN A 212 -9.75 -11.03 5.58
CA ASN A 212 -10.39 -11.63 6.76
C ASN A 212 -9.48 -11.71 8.00
N GLY A 213 -8.70 -10.67 8.26
CA GLY A 213 -7.84 -10.57 9.44
C GLY A 213 -6.43 -11.14 9.26
N LYS A 214 -6.03 -11.56 8.04
CA LYS A 214 -4.74 -12.20 7.77
C LYS A 214 -4.07 -11.63 6.54
N TRP A 215 -2.74 -11.64 6.54
CA TRP A 215 -1.91 -11.40 5.36
C TRP A 215 -1.61 -12.72 4.66
N TYR A 216 -1.79 -12.75 3.35
CA TYR A 216 -1.51 -13.87 2.46
C TYR A 216 -0.52 -13.42 1.41
N PHE A 217 0.48 -14.25 1.11
CA PHE A 217 1.43 -13.95 0.04
C PHE A 217 1.08 -14.66 -1.27
N LEU A 218 1.55 -14.08 -2.37
CA LEU A 218 1.43 -14.60 -3.73
C LEU A 218 2.59 -14.10 -4.58
N GLY A 219 3.04 -14.89 -5.55
CA GLY A 219 3.94 -14.42 -6.60
C GLY A 219 3.23 -13.41 -7.49
N ALA A 220 3.85 -12.24 -7.69
CA ALA A 220 3.24 -11.18 -8.47
C ALA A 220 3.17 -11.55 -9.96
N CYS A 221 1.98 -11.46 -10.57
CA CYS A 221 1.73 -11.94 -11.93
C CYS A 221 2.03 -13.44 -12.14
N GLU A 222 2.11 -14.21 -11.06
CA GLU A 222 2.37 -15.65 -11.07
C GLU A 222 1.17 -16.36 -10.43
N PRO A 223 0.10 -16.65 -11.20
CA PRO A 223 -1.12 -17.23 -10.65
C PRO A 223 -0.92 -18.66 -10.14
N GLU A 224 -1.38 -18.89 -8.93
CA GLU A 224 -1.42 -20.19 -8.27
C GLU A 224 -2.86 -20.51 -7.83
N PRO A 225 -3.24 -21.77 -7.63
CA PRO A 225 -4.61 -22.13 -7.30
C PRO A 225 -5.05 -21.73 -5.89
N VAL A 226 -4.09 -21.41 -5.00
CA VAL A 226 -4.35 -21.05 -3.60
C VAL A 226 -3.37 -19.97 -3.14
N LEU A 227 -3.79 -19.18 -2.18
CA LEU A 227 -2.92 -18.22 -1.50
C LEU A 227 -1.84 -18.93 -0.67
N ASN A 228 -0.73 -18.25 -0.40
CA ASN A 228 0.46 -18.76 0.29
C ASN A 228 1.15 -19.92 -0.48
N LEU A 229 0.95 -19.96 -1.79
CA LEU A 229 1.66 -20.84 -2.70
C LEU A 229 2.42 -20.00 -3.74
N ALA A 230 3.73 -20.24 -3.85
CA ALA A 230 4.61 -19.60 -4.83
C ALA A 230 5.89 -20.44 -4.96
N TRP A 231 6.63 -20.29 -6.07
CA TRP A 231 7.89 -21.01 -6.28
C TRP A 231 8.91 -20.74 -5.15
N PHE A 232 8.81 -19.61 -4.48
CA PHE A 232 9.73 -19.21 -3.41
C PHE A 232 9.34 -19.67 -2.00
N ASN A 233 8.33 -20.55 -1.83
CA ASN A 233 7.97 -21.05 -0.48
C ASN A 233 9.17 -21.60 0.28
N ALA A 234 9.95 -22.48 -0.36
CA ALA A 234 11.12 -23.09 0.29
C ALA A 234 12.27 -22.06 0.54
N PRO A 235 12.64 -21.18 -0.40
CA PRO A 235 13.56 -20.08 -0.12
C PRO A 235 13.08 -19.15 1.00
N ALA A 236 11.80 -18.75 1.01
CA ALA A 236 11.25 -17.83 2.01
C ALA A 236 11.25 -18.42 3.42
N SER A 237 10.98 -19.72 3.58
CA SER A 237 11.01 -20.40 4.88
C SER A 237 12.42 -20.40 5.53
N ARG A 238 13.45 -20.02 4.81
CA ARG A 238 14.84 -19.89 5.26
C ARG A 238 15.39 -18.49 5.04
N GLY A 239 14.50 -17.54 4.76
CA GLY A 239 14.88 -16.15 4.52
C GLY A 239 15.42 -15.48 5.78
N MET A 240 16.39 -14.60 5.60
CA MET A 240 17.03 -13.88 6.70
C MET A 240 16.31 -12.56 7.02
N MET A 241 15.68 -11.94 6.03
CA MET A 241 14.99 -10.67 6.15
C MET A 241 13.94 -10.54 5.04
N MET A 242 12.70 -10.34 5.44
CA MET A 242 11.62 -9.86 4.57
C MET A 242 11.06 -8.59 5.18
N ASN A 243 10.98 -7.56 4.37
CA ASN A 243 10.48 -6.27 4.82
C ASN A 243 9.48 -5.69 3.84
N THR A 244 8.71 -4.71 4.31
CA THR A 244 7.84 -3.91 3.47
C THR A 244 7.90 -2.46 3.88
N ARG A 245 7.67 -1.58 2.91
CA ARG A 245 7.57 -0.14 3.11
C ARG A 245 6.13 0.29 3.28
N VAL A 246 5.85 0.98 4.36
CA VAL A 246 4.54 1.53 4.68
C VAL A 246 4.61 3.05 4.61
N ILE A 247 3.76 3.68 3.81
CA ILE A 247 3.72 5.14 3.76
C ILE A 247 3.17 5.69 5.08
N GLY A 248 3.90 6.65 5.63
CA GLY A 248 3.60 7.28 6.90
C GLY A 248 4.17 6.56 8.11
N ARG A 249 3.76 7.01 9.28
CA ARG A 249 4.09 6.37 10.55
C ARG A 249 3.14 5.21 10.78
N TYR A 250 3.71 4.03 10.89
CA TYR A 250 2.96 2.80 11.10
C TYR A 250 2.75 2.52 12.59
N ASP A 251 1.55 2.11 12.93
CA ASP A 251 1.11 1.78 14.30
C ASP A 251 0.65 0.31 14.46
N GLY A 252 1.04 -0.55 13.50
CA GLY A 252 0.71 -1.97 13.53
C GLY A 252 1.65 -2.79 14.44
N PRO A 253 1.39 -4.11 14.52
CA PRO A 253 2.09 -5.01 15.44
C PRO A 253 3.48 -5.44 14.99
N GLU A 254 3.84 -5.23 13.72
CA GLU A 254 5.11 -5.68 13.17
C GLU A 254 6.29 -4.85 13.71
N GLU A 255 7.45 -5.49 13.79
CA GLU A 255 8.68 -4.84 14.20
C GLU A 255 9.08 -3.73 13.23
N VAL A 256 9.29 -2.52 13.76
CA VAL A 256 9.75 -1.37 12.99
C VAL A 256 11.28 -1.44 12.82
N LEU A 257 11.73 -1.49 11.57
CA LEU A 257 13.15 -1.46 11.21
C LEU A 257 13.68 -0.03 11.09
N LEU A 258 12.89 0.83 10.46
CA LEU A 258 13.24 2.23 10.22
C LEU A 258 11.97 3.08 10.11
N THR A 259 12.01 4.27 10.69
CA THR A 259 11.01 5.31 10.43
C THR A 259 11.69 6.60 10.00
N ASN A 260 11.20 7.22 8.93
CA ASN A 260 11.61 8.55 8.51
C ASN A 260 10.40 9.48 8.31
N ALA A 261 10.59 10.63 7.68
CA ALA A 261 9.53 11.61 7.48
C ALA A 261 8.43 11.17 6.49
N ALA A 262 8.69 10.16 5.66
CA ALA A 262 7.78 9.73 4.59
C ALA A 262 7.23 8.32 4.79
N TYR A 263 7.98 7.41 5.38
CA TYR A 263 7.60 6.01 5.49
C TYR A 263 8.19 5.31 6.72
N THR A 264 7.64 4.14 6.99
CA THR A 264 8.14 3.18 7.97
C THR A 264 8.44 1.88 7.25
N ASP A 265 9.64 1.34 7.39
CA ASP A 265 9.99 -0.01 6.95
C ASP A 265 9.77 -0.97 8.13
N ILE A 266 9.03 -2.05 7.91
CA ILE A 266 8.66 -3.05 8.92
C ILE A 266 9.14 -4.43 8.54
N ASN A 267 9.47 -5.24 9.56
CA ASN A 267 9.89 -6.62 9.42
C ASN A 267 8.66 -7.55 9.33
N VAL A 268 8.58 -8.33 8.28
CA VAL A 268 7.52 -9.32 8.07
C VAL A 268 8.05 -10.75 7.93
N THR A 269 9.30 -10.98 8.30
CA THR A 269 9.97 -12.29 8.18
C THR A 269 9.20 -13.40 8.89
N SER A 270 8.56 -13.08 10.03
CA SER A 270 7.76 -14.04 10.80
C SER A 270 6.56 -14.61 10.05
N ASN A 271 6.10 -13.97 8.96
CA ASN A 271 5.03 -14.51 8.11
C ASN A 271 5.51 -15.71 7.27
N TYR A 272 6.82 -15.90 7.13
CA TYR A 272 7.45 -16.88 6.24
C TYR A 272 8.28 -17.92 6.95
N ALA A 273 8.95 -17.53 8.04
CA ALA A 273 9.92 -18.37 8.75
C ALA A 273 9.80 -18.16 10.26
N PRO A 274 10.11 -19.18 11.07
CA PRO A 274 10.34 -18.99 12.51
C PRO A 274 11.47 -17.99 12.75
N THR A 275 11.25 -17.04 13.64
CA THR A 275 12.21 -15.99 13.95
C THR A 275 12.69 -16.09 15.40
N SER A 276 13.92 -15.58 15.66
CA SER A 276 14.45 -15.40 17.00
C SER A 276 15.05 -14.00 17.12
N THR A 277 14.89 -13.38 18.27
CA THR A 277 15.50 -12.08 18.55
C THR A 277 16.94 -12.25 18.99
N ILE A 278 17.87 -11.56 18.33
CA ILE A 278 19.27 -11.47 18.70
C ILE A 278 19.57 -10.02 19.09
N ASN A 279 20.00 -9.82 20.35
CA ASN A 279 20.45 -8.51 20.80
C ASN A 279 21.98 -8.45 20.69
N VAL A 280 22.48 -7.55 19.84
CA VAL A 280 23.91 -7.32 19.65
C VAL A 280 24.26 -5.95 20.20
N THR A 281 25.16 -5.93 21.19
CA THR A 281 25.72 -4.69 21.71
C THR A 281 27.15 -4.54 21.21
N VAL A 282 27.40 -3.52 20.39
CA VAL A 282 28.73 -3.17 19.93
C VAL A 282 29.31 -2.13 20.90
N LYS A 283 30.50 -2.40 21.41
CA LYS A 283 31.21 -1.48 22.31
C LYS A 283 32.58 -1.16 21.75
N ASP A 284 33.08 0.06 22.00
CA ASP A 284 34.45 0.42 21.73
C ASP A 284 35.39 -0.29 22.73
N LYS A 285 36.70 -0.10 22.54
CA LYS A 285 37.73 -0.67 23.42
C LYS A 285 37.65 -0.19 24.89
N ASN A 286 36.90 0.86 25.17
CA ASN A 286 36.71 1.40 26.52
C ASN A 286 35.34 0.95 27.10
N GLY A 287 34.59 0.13 26.40
CA GLY A 287 33.28 -0.37 26.82
C GLY A 287 32.09 0.58 26.61
N SER A 288 32.30 1.68 25.89
CA SER A 288 31.22 2.63 25.51
C SER A 288 30.47 2.10 24.28
N PRO A 289 29.11 2.28 24.21
CA PRO A 289 28.33 1.87 23.04
C PRO A 289 28.65 2.70 21.81
#